data_047428641215c4678317d0d949775714
#
_entry.id   047428641215c4678317d0d949775714
#
_cell.length_a   1.000
_cell.length_b   1.000
_cell.length_c   1.000
_cell.angle_alpha   90.00
_cell.angle_beta   90.00
_cell.angle_gamma   90.00
#
_symmetry.space_group_name_H-M   'P 1'
#
loop_
_entity.id
_entity.type
_entity.pdbx_description
1 polymer ?
#
loop_
_entity_poly.entity_id
_entity_poly.type
_entity_poly.pdbx_seq_one_letter_code
_entity_poly.pdbx_strand_id
1 'polypeptide(L)'
;MKKIFVIGILSLLWTAANAQDALPFLRIDRDPATAAMGGIQAVSDLQNPGLVPFNGSNIIFSYQNWAPKTVHSTNLNLLGAFKIGEKMGITLTGAYQNGSPYTSVDASGNAGKPFTPNALLAGAGFGFRITETLSAGATIRFASEKLSEKDSYSAVAADILVSFKKDGLKAAAGVANLGTPVKSGKQSYSLPMSVKAGVGYGVDLSGNKLNFGADLDYFFSGGLGAAAGTEFAFKDMVFVRAGAHIGTGKSPLPTYLSLGAGAKFSGFHFDLCFLTLNEAIGNTLMIGLGYAF
;
A
#
# COMPACT_ATOMS: atom_id res chain seq x y z
N MET A 1 -13.17 31.29 -14.73
CA MET A 1 -13.72 30.03 -14.16
C MET A 1 -12.65 29.00 -13.78
N LYS A 2 -11.52 28.86 -14.52
CA LYS A 2 -10.46 27.88 -14.18
C LYS A 2 -9.71 28.15 -12.86
N LYS A 3 -9.59 29.41 -12.41
CA LYS A 3 -8.88 29.74 -11.14
C LYS A 3 -9.70 29.50 -9.89
N ILE A 4 -11.02 29.45 -9.95
CA ILE A 4 -11.90 29.21 -8.80
C ILE A 4 -11.91 27.73 -8.42
N PHE A 5 -11.74 26.82 -9.38
CA PHE A 5 -11.70 25.37 -9.12
C PHE A 5 -10.45 24.92 -8.36
N VAL A 6 -9.30 25.55 -8.64
CA VAL A 6 -8.02 25.24 -7.95
C VAL A 6 -8.03 25.76 -6.51
N ILE A 7 -8.64 26.93 -6.26
CA ILE A 7 -8.75 27.52 -4.92
C ILE A 7 -9.73 26.72 -4.05
N GLY A 8 -10.81 26.20 -4.63
CA GLY A 8 -11.77 25.34 -3.91
C GLY A 8 -11.19 23.99 -3.48
N ILE A 9 -10.25 23.40 -4.23
CA ILE A 9 -9.55 22.17 -3.84
C ILE A 9 -8.51 22.46 -2.76
N LEU A 10 -7.79 23.58 -2.84
CA LEU A 10 -6.81 23.98 -1.82
C LEU A 10 -7.45 24.35 -0.47
N SER A 11 -8.66 24.90 -0.44
CA SER A 11 -9.35 25.25 0.81
C SER A 11 -9.91 24.03 1.57
N LEU A 12 -10.23 22.95 0.87
CA LEU A 12 -10.62 21.66 1.50
C LEU A 12 -9.45 20.95 2.19
N LEU A 13 -8.21 21.29 1.84
CA LEU A 13 -7.00 20.69 2.39
C LEU A 13 -6.59 21.27 3.77
N TRP A 14 -7.13 22.41 4.18
CA TRP A 14 -6.64 23.13 5.37
C TRP A 14 -7.34 22.78 6.68
N THR A 15 -8.44 22.04 6.66
CA THR A 15 -9.21 21.69 7.87
C THR A 15 -8.79 20.39 8.56
N ALA A 16 -7.84 19.63 7.99
CA ALA A 16 -7.41 18.31 8.51
C ALA A 16 -6.23 18.36 9.50
N ALA A 17 -5.76 19.53 9.91
CA ALA A 17 -4.41 19.72 10.48
C ALA A 17 -4.16 19.15 11.90
N ASN A 18 -5.13 18.55 12.61
CA ASN A 18 -4.93 18.13 14.01
C ASN A 18 -5.51 16.77 14.41
N ALA A 19 -5.99 15.94 13.49
CA ALA A 19 -6.53 14.62 13.82
C ALA A 19 -5.50 13.52 13.60
N GLN A 20 -5.47 12.52 14.47
CA GLN A 20 -4.79 11.25 14.20
C GLN A 20 -5.56 10.52 13.09
N ASP A 21 -4.86 9.92 12.14
CA ASP A 21 -5.48 9.21 11.03
C ASP A 21 -6.21 7.95 11.51
N ALA A 22 -7.43 7.75 11.01
CA ALA A 22 -8.16 6.50 11.18
C ALA A 22 -7.71 5.46 10.14
N LEU A 23 -7.88 4.18 10.47
CA LEU A 23 -7.62 3.05 9.59
C LEU A 23 -6.18 3.07 8.99
N PRO A 24 -5.14 3.18 9.83
CA PRO A 24 -3.74 3.29 9.37
C PRO A 24 -3.30 2.05 8.57
N PHE A 25 -3.97 0.90 8.71
CA PHE A 25 -3.71 -0.31 7.96
C PHE A 25 -3.94 -0.15 6.44
N LEU A 26 -4.63 0.90 5.98
CA LEU A 26 -4.72 1.27 4.57
C LEU A 26 -3.35 1.51 3.92
N ARG A 27 -2.32 1.84 4.72
CA ARG A 27 -0.97 2.15 4.25
C ARG A 27 0.00 0.98 4.30
N ILE A 28 -0.34 -0.09 5.00
CA ILE A 28 0.51 -1.30 5.07
C ILE A 28 0.66 -1.89 3.67
N ASP A 29 1.91 -2.13 3.26
CA ASP A 29 2.18 -2.81 1.99
C ASP A 29 1.75 -4.27 2.05
N ARG A 30 1.19 -4.77 0.96
CA ARG A 30 0.59 -6.10 0.87
C ARG A 30 1.32 -7.01 -0.11
N ASP A 31 2.21 -6.44 -0.91
CA ASP A 31 3.05 -7.16 -1.86
C ASP A 31 4.48 -7.30 -1.31
N PRO A 32 4.97 -8.53 -1.06
CA PRO A 32 6.33 -8.72 -0.53
C PRO A 32 7.43 -8.15 -1.42
N ALA A 33 7.26 -8.17 -2.73
CA ALA A 33 8.24 -7.62 -3.67
C ALA A 33 8.36 -6.10 -3.53
N THR A 34 7.23 -5.41 -3.47
CA THR A 34 7.16 -3.95 -3.26
C THR A 34 7.67 -3.57 -1.86
N ALA A 35 7.25 -4.30 -0.82
CA ALA A 35 7.69 -4.08 0.56
C ALA A 35 9.21 -4.24 0.70
N ALA A 36 9.82 -5.22 0.02
CA ALA A 36 11.26 -5.46 0.01
C ALA A 36 12.07 -4.32 -0.63
N MET A 37 11.43 -3.49 -1.43
CA MET A 37 12.00 -2.28 -2.03
C MET A 37 11.64 -1.00 -1.22
N GLY A 38 11.31 -1.12 0.07
CA GLY A 38 10.95 0.01 0.92
C GLY A 38 9.48 0.41 0.87
N GLY A 39 8.62 -0.33 0.18
CA GLY A 39 7.20 -0.02 0.05
C GLY A 39 6.89 0.95 -1.11
N ILE A 40 7.57 0.81 -2.24
CA ILE A 40 7.38 1.63 -3.43
C ILE A 40 6.07 1.23 -4.13
N GLN A 41 4.98 1.93 -3.84
CA GLN A 41 3.62 1.59 -4.29
C GLN A 41 3.17 2.35 -5.54
N ALA A 42 3.59 3.61 -5.71
CA ALA A 42 3.10 4.45 -6.80
C ALA A 42 3.42 3.89 -8.19
N VAL A 43 4.55 3.19 -8.31
CA VAL A 43 5.01 2.55 -9.56
C VAL A 43 4.87 1.03 -9.56
N SER A 44 4.10 0.45 -8.62
CA SER A 44 3.73 -0.97 -8.58
C SER A 44 2.50 -1.26 -9.43
N ASP A 45 2.58 -2.25 -10.29
CA ASP A 45 1.48 -2.66 -11.18
C ASP A 45 0.30 -3.26 -10.40
N LEU A 46 0.57 -3.93 -9.27
CA LEU A 46 -0.47 -4.52 -8.41
C LEU A 46 -1.26 -3.48 -7.61
N GLN A 47 -0.70 -2.28 -7.42
CA GLN A 47 -1.29 -1.24 -6.58
C GLN A 47 -1.68 0.03 -7.36
N ASN A 48 -1.15 0.21 -8.56
CA ASN A 48 -1.48 1.33 -9.45
C ASN A 48 -2.13 0.83 -10.74
N PRO A 49 -3.47 0.89 -10.86
CA PRO A 49 -4.17 0.39 -12.04
C PRO A 49 -3.77 1.11 -13.34
N GLY A 50 -3.27 2.35 -13.26
CA GLY A 50 -2.78 3.09 -14.43
C GLY A 50 -1.58 2.43 -15.12
N LEU A 51 -0.78 1.65 -14.41
CA LEU A 51 0.38 0.93 -14.98
C LEU A 51 0.02 -0.40 -15.61
N VAL A 52 -1.10 -1.01 -15.23
CA VAL A 52 -1.52 -2.34 -15.72
C VAL A 52 -1.61 -2.43 -17.26
N PRO A 53 -2.13 -1.43 -18.00
CA PRO A 53 -2.20 -1.51 -19.45
C PRO A 53 -0.83 -1.63 -20.15
N PHE A 54 0.24 -1.19 -19.49
CA PHE A 54 1.62 -1.26 -20.03
C PHE A 54 2.33 -2.57 -19.71
N ASN A 55 1.80 -3.37 -18.81
CA ASN A 55 2.43 -4.57 -18.26
C ASN A 55 1.58 -5.82 -18.54
N GLY A 56 1.93 -6.95 -17.97
CA GLY A 56 1.14 -8.18 -18.01
C GLY A 56 0.11 -8.25 -16.88
N SER A 57 -0.62 -9.36 -16.85
CA SER A 57 -1.49 -9.70 -15.73
C SER A 57 -0.72 -10.46 -14.66
N ASN A 58 -1.08 -10.24 -13.41
CA ASN A 58 -0.45 -10.87 -12.25
C ASN A 58 -1.46 -11.01 -11.11
N ILE A 59 -1.35 -12.08 -10.34
CA ILE A 59 -2.08 -12.29 -9.10
C ILE A 59 -1.12 -12.78 -8.04
N ILE A 60 -1.22 -12.29 -6.80
CA ILE A 60 -0.44 -12.74 -5.67
C ILE A 60 -1.30 -12.89 -4.43
N PHE A 61 -1.12 -13.99 -3.73
CA PHE A 61 -1.54 -14.20 -2.35
C PHE A 61 -0.34 -13.99 -1.44
N SER A 62 -0.50 -13.22 -0.36
CA SER A 62 0.58 -13.01 0.60
C SER A 62 0.13 -13.13 2.06
N TYR A 63 1.06 -13.58 2.87
CA TYR A 63 1.00 -13.63 4.32
C TYR A 63 1.99 -12.64 4.90
N GLN A 64 1.60 -11.92 5.94
CA GLN A 64 2.46 -10.99 6.66
C GLN A 64 2.22 -11.10 8.16
N ASN A 65 3.30 -11.25 8.92
CA ASN A 65 3.28 -11.09 10.37
C ASN A 65 3.70 -9.65 10.71
N TRP A 66 2.71 -8.74 10.82
CA TRP A 66 2.94 -7.32 11.06
C TRP A 66 3.02 -7.00 12.55
N ALA A 67 4.03 -6.21 12.95
CA ALA A 67 4.23 -5.70 14.31
C ALA A 67 4.12 -6.81 15.40
N PRO A 68 4.92 -7.90 15.31
CA PRO A 68 4.73 -9.09 16.15
C PRO A 68 4.93 -8.86 17.64
N LYS A 69 5.64 -7.79 18.04
CA LYS A 69 5.86 -7.48 19.47
C LYS A 69 4.74 -6.61 20.08
N THR A 70 3.95 -5.93 19.27
CA THR A 70 2.92 -4.99 19.77
C THR A 70 1.52 -5.56 19.62
N VAL A 71 1.13 -5.83 18.36
CA VAL A 71 -0.25 -6.25 18.05
C VAL A 71 -0.33 -7.67 17.55
N HIS A 72 0.80 -8.35 17.31
CA HIS A 72 0.88 -9.71 16.75
C HIS A 72 -0.09 -9.92 15.58
N SER A 73 -0.11 -8.95 14.66
CA SER A 73 -1.08 -8.94 13.60
C SER A 73 -0.69 -9.90 12.49
N THR A 74 -1.62 -10.75 12.11
CA THR A 74 -1.53 -11.62 10.94
C THR A 74 -2.35 -10.99 9.81
N ASN A 75 -1.71 -10.75 8.67
CA ASN A 75 -2.36 -10.20 7.48
C ASN A 75 -2.33 -11.24 6.36
N LEU A 76 -3.50 -11.51 5.80
CA LEU A 76 -3.69 -12.31 4.59
C LEU A 76 -4.12 -11.36 3.48
N ASN A 77 -3.43 -11.36 2.36
CA ASN A 77 -3.70 -10.43 1.28
C ASN A 77 -3.83 -11.16 -0.05
N LEU A 78 -4.70 -10.65 -0.89
CA LEU A 78 -4.86 -11.05 -2.29
C LEU A 78 -4.81 -9.78 -3.15
N LEU A 79 -3.86 -9.72 -4.06
CA LEU A 79 -3.73 -8.65 -5.03
C LEU A 79 -3.80 -9.24 -6.44
N GLY A 80 -4.49 -8.56 -7.34
CA GLY A 80 -4.55 -8.94 -8.74
C GLY A 80 -4.47 -7.72 -9.63
N ALA A 81 -3.74 -7.85 -10.73
CA ALA A 81 -3.68 -6.88 -11.82
C ALA A 81 -3.98 -7.60 -13.12
N PHE A 82 -4.98 -7.16 -13.86
CA PHE A 82 -5.47 -7.83 -15.07
C PHE A 82 -5.51 -6.85 -16.22
N LYS A 83 -4.68 -7.09 -17.22
CA LYS A 83 -4.66 -6.34 -18.46
C LYS A 83 -5.84 -6.76 -19.34
N ILE A 84 -6.61 -5.79 -19.83
CA ILE A 84 -7.76 -6.00 -20.71
C ILE A 84 -7.50 -5.30 -22.04
N GLY A 85 -7.19 -6.08 -23.06
CA GLY A 85 -6.75 -5.57 -24.35
C GLY A 85 -5.48 -4.73 -24.20
N GLU A 86 -5.34 -3.66 -25.00
CA GLU A 86 -4.13 -2.85 -25.02
C GLU A 86 -4.21 -1.60 -24.15
N LYS A 87 -5.42 -1.15 -23.80
CA LYS A 87 -5.64 0.17 -23.19
C LYS A 87 -6.19 0.14 -21.78
N MET A 88 -6.71 -1.00 -21.31
CA MET A 88 -7.37 -1.06 -20.02
C MET A 88 -6.67 -1.99 -19.05
N GLY A 89 -6.77 -1.69 -17.78
CA GLY A 89 -6.30 -2.53 -16.68
C GLY A 89 -7.27 -2.49 -15.51
N ILE A 90 -7.37 -3.60 -14.82
CA ILE A 90 -8.14 -3.72 -13.57
C ILE A 90 -7.19 -4.19 -12.50
N THR A 91 -7.30 -3.62 -11.29
CA THR A 91 -6.69 -4.17 -10.08
C THR A 91 -7.76 -4.60 -9.10
N LEU A 92 -7.49 -5.69 -8.38
CA LEU A 92 -8.31 -6.17 -7.28
C LEU A 92 -7.45 -6.27 -6.02
N THR A 93 -8.01 -5.89 -4.89
CA THR A 93 -7.34 -5.97 -3.58
C THR A 93 -8.30 -6.55 -2.56
N GLY A 94 -7.89 -7.60 -1.89
CA GLY A 94 -8.53 -8.15 -0.70
C GLY A 94 -7.50 -8.26 0.42
N ALA A 95 -7.84 -7.88 1.64
CA ALA A 95 -6.99 -8.10 2.79
C ALA A 95 -7.81 -8.36 4.05
N TYR A 96 -7.34 -9.29 4.85
CA TYR A 96 -7.88 -9.58 6.17
C TYR A 96 -6.73 -9.52 7.18
N GLN A 97 -6.91 -8.71 8.20
CA GLN A 97 -5.97 -8.56 9.31
C GLN A 97 -6.60 -9.04 10.59
N ASN A 98 -5.84 -9.78 11.38
CA ASN A 98 -6.25 -10.33 12.65
C ASN A 98 -5.18 -10.03 13.71
N GLY A 99 -5.57 -9.39 14.81
CA GLY A 99 -4.67 -9.06 15.92
C GLY A 99 -4.66 -10.14 17.01
N SER A 100 -3.92 -9.88 18.09
CA SER A 100 -3.96 -10.73 19.29
C SER A 100 -5.28 -10.62 20.03
N PRO A 101 -5.85 -11.73 20.51
CA PRO A 101 -7.01 -11.68 21.38
C PRO A 101 -6.66 -11.00 22.71
N TYR A 102 -7.59 -10.22 23.22
CA TYR A 102 -7.51 -9.60 24.55
C TYR A 102 -8.84 -9.73 25.30
N THR A 103 -8.77 -9.60 26.61
CA THR A 103 -9.96 -9.57 27.46
C THR A 103 -10.07 -8.19 28.12
N SER A 104 -11.18 -7.50 27.88
CA SER A 104 -11.45 -6.23 28.55
C SER A 104 -11.80 -6.48 30.02
N VAL A 105 -11.43 -5.53 30.89
CA VAL A 105 -11.78 -5.54 32.30
C VAL A 105 -12.60 -4.29 32.59
N ASP A 106 -13.74 -4.44 33.24
CA ASP A 106 -14.58 -3.31 33.64
C ASP A 106 -13.97 -2.50 34.80
N ALA A 107 -14.58 -1.37 35.14
CA ALA A 107 -14.13 -0.51 36.24
C ALA A 107 -14.18 -1.20 37.63
N SER A 108 -14.92 -2.29 37.76
CA SER A 108 -15.04 -3.10 38.96
C SER A 108 -14.06 -4.29 39.01
N GLY A 109 -13.21 -4.44 37.96
CA GLY A 109 -12.23 -5.53 37.86
C GLY A 109 -12.78 -6.81 37.26
N ASN A 110 -14.03 -6.86 36.78
CA ASN A 110 -14.61 -8.06 36.18
C ASN A 110 -14.11 -8.23 34.74
N ALA A 111 -13.65 -9.42 34.40
CA ALA A 111 -13.22 -9.77 33.05
C ALA A 111 -14.44 -9.94 32.14
N GLY A 112 -14.39 -9.29 30.97
CA GLY A 112 -15.34 -9.45 29.87
C GLY A 112 -15.08 -10.72 29.07
N LYS A 113 -15.70 -10.81 27.88
CA LYS A 113 -15.42 -11.88 26.94
C LYS A 113 -14.12 -11.62 26.17
N PRO A 114 -13.34 -12.65 25.84
CA PRO A 114 -12.22 -12.49 24.92
C PRO A 114 -12.66 -11.94 23.56
N PHE A 115 -11.93 -10.96 23.06
CA PHE A 115 -12.19 -10.32 21.77
C PHE A 115 -10.91 -10.32 20.93
N THR A 116 -11.05 -10.58 19.62
CA THR A 116 -9.93 -10.52 18.67
C THR A 116 -10.15 -9.36 17.71
N PRO A 117 -9.30 -8.30 17.76
CA PRO A 117 -9.36 -7.20 16.79
C PRO A 117 -9.14 -7.70 15.38
N ASN A 118 -9.89 -7.15 14.44
CA ASN A 118 -9.72 -7.52 13.03
C ASN A 118 -10.01 -6.34 12.11
N ALA A 119 -9.44 -6.40 10.90
CA ALA A 119 -9.71 -5.44 9.84
C ALA A 119 -9.89 -6.15 8.51
N LEU A 120 -10.74 -5.59 7.67
CA LEU A 120 -11.05 -6.06 6.32
C LEU A 120 -10.83 -4.93 5.33
N LEU A 121 -10.21 -5.25 4.20
CA LEU A 121 -10.10 -4.38 3.04
C LEU A 121 -10.57 -5.12 1.80
N ALA A 122 -11.41 -4.47 1.00
CA ALA A 122 -11.77 -4.91 -0.34
C ALA A 122 -11.71 -3.72 -1.29
N GLY A 123 -11.12 -3.88 -2.45
CA GLY A 123 -10.98 -2.80 -3.40
C GLY A 123 -10.87 -3.24 -4.85
N ALA A 124 -11.23 -2.34 -5.74
CA ALA A 124 -11.06 -2.48 -7.17
C ALA A 124 -10.53 -1.18 -7.77
N GLY A 125 -9.66 -1.30 -8.76
CA GLY A 125 -9.12 -0.19 -9.51
C GLY A 125 -9.32 -0.38 -11.00
N PHE A 126 -9.44 0.74 -11.71
CA PHE A 126 -9.50 0.80 -13.16
C PHE A 126 -8.43 1.73 -13.69
N GLY A 127 -7.67 1.27 -14.68
CA GLY A 127 -6.64 2.02 -15.38
C GLY A 127 -6.92 2.13 -16.87
N PHE A 128 -6.63 3.28 -17.43
CA PHE A 128 -6.79 3.53 -18.86
C PHE A 128 -5.56 4.22 -19.45
N ARG A 129 -5.00 3.60 -20.51
CA ARG A 129 -3.90 4.17 -21.29
C ARG A 129 -4.41 5.24 -22.26
N ILE A 130 -4.03 6.49 -22.02
CA ILE A 130 -4.46 7.67 -22.79
C ILE A 130 -3.62 7.80 -24.05
N THR A 131 -2.30 7.65 -23.91
CA THR A 131 -1.33 7.67 -25.02
C THR A 131 -0.42 6.44 -24.93
N GLU A 132 0.57 6.35 -25.81
CA GLU A 132 1.57 5.29 -25.74
C GLU A 132 2.39 5.29 -24.42
N THR A 133 2.49 6.45 -23.78
CA THR A 133 3.33 6.64 -22.59
C THR A 133 2.56 7.12 -21.36
N LEU A 134 1.34 7.63 -21.51
CA LEU A 134 0.54 8.19 -20.43
C LEU A 134 -0.71 7.37 -20.18
N SER A 135 -1.04 7.21 -18.91
CA SER A 135 -2.27 6.58 -18.42
C SER A 135 -2.80 7.29 -17.18
N ALA A 136 -4.03 6.99 -16.83
CA ALA A 136 -4.64 7.37 -15.56
C ALA A 136 -5.27 6.13 -14.92
N GLY A 137 -5.31 6.12 -13.60
CA GLY A 137 -5.91 5.06 -12.82
C GLY A 137 -6.67 5.61 -11.62
N ALA A 138 -7.77 4.96 -11.29
CA ALA A 138 -8.54 5.23 -10.09
C ALA A 138 -8.83 3.92 -9.36
N THR A 139 -8.78 3.96 -8.03
CA THR A 139 -9.08 2.81 -7.16
C THR A 139 -10.13 3.23 -6.15
N ILE A 140 -11.09 2.35 -5.85
CA ILE A 140 -12.03 2.49 -4.74
C ILE A 140 -11.80 1.31 -3.81
N ARG A 141 -11.75 1.59 -2.49
CA ARG A 141 -11.56 0.59 -1.44
C ARG A 141 -12.58 0.79 -0.33
N PHE A 142 -13.19 -0.29 0.10
CA PHE A 142 -13.92 -0.36 1.36
C PHE A 142 -12.98 -0.91 2.43
N ALA A 143 -12.90 -0.23 3.56
CA ALA A 143 -12.10 -0.61 4.71
C ALA A 143 -12.97 -0.66 5.95
N SER A 144 -12.84 -1.71 6.75
CA SER A 144 -13.53 -1.86 8.04
C SER A 144 -12.55 -2.40 9.07
N GLU A 145 -12.61 -1.85 10.28
CA GLU A 145 -11.79 -2.26 11.41
C GLU A 145 -12.68 -2.41 12.65
N LYS A 146 -12.51 -3.51 13.37
CA LYS A 146 -13.19 -3.80 14.59
C LYS A 146 -12.18 -3.94 15.72
N LEU A 147 -12.12 -2.95 16.61
CA LEU A 147 -11.14 -2.88 17.70
C LEU A 147 -11.66 -3.48 19.00
N SER A 148 -12.98 -3.46 19.22
CA SER A 148 -13.66 -4.07 20.37
C SER A 148 -15.07 -4.55 19.98
N GLU A 149 -15.79 -5.16 20.91
CA GLU A 149 -17.21 -5.51 20.68
C GLU A 149 -18.07 -4.30 20.33
N LYS A 150 -17.71 -3.11 20.83
CA LYS A 150 -18.48 -1.86 20.67
C LYS A 150 -17.88 -0.90 19.64
N ASP A 151 -16.57 -1.03 19.36
CA ASP A 151 -15.84 -0.11 18.50
C ASP A 151 -15.57 -0.76 17.13
N SER A 152 -16.42 -0.41 16.18
CA SER A 152 -16.30 -0.82 14.78
C SER A 152 -16.35 0.42 13.88
N TYR A 153 -15.41 0.50 12.96
CA TYR A 153 -15.24 1.63 12.07
C TYR A 153 -15.20 1.15 10.62
N SER A 154 -15.76 1.94 9.72
CA SER A 154 -15.65 1.65 8.29
C SER A 154 -15.57 2.94 7.49
N ALA A 155 -14.92 2.87 6.34
CA ALA A 155 -14.80 3.97 5.40
C ALA A 155 -14.68 3.46 3.96
N VAL A 156 -14.99 4.36 3.03
CA VAL A 156 -14.64 4.21 1.62
C VAL A 156 -13.49 5.16 1.31
N ALA A 157 -12.44 4.64 0.69
CA ALA A 157 -11.27 5.38 0.26
C ALA A 157 -11.09 5.29 -1.24
N ALA A 158 -10.62 6.35 -1.87
CA ALA A 158 -10.31 6.40 -3.30
C ALA A 158 -8.89 6.91 -3.54
N ASP A 159 -8.25 6.38 -4.59
CA ASP A 159 -6.99 6.90 -5.11
C ASP A 159 -7.19 7.32 -6.57
N ILE A 160 -6.46 8.34 -7.00
CA ILE A 160 -6.38 8.78 -8.39
C ILE A 160 -4.93 9.06 -8.70
N LEU A 161 -4.38 8.35 -9.69
CA LEU A 161 -2.99 8.47 -10.12
C LEU A 161 -2.92 8.70 -11.64
N VAL A 162 -2.04 9.59 -12.05
CA VAL A 162 -1.57 9.69 -13.44
C VAL A 162 -0.22 9.03 -13.51
N SER A 163 -0.01 8.20 -14.53
CA SER A 163 1.20 7.40 -14.69
C SER A 163 1.83 7.62 -16.06
N PHE A 164 3.15 7.56 -16.08
CA PHE A 164 3.97 7.63 -17.27
C PHE A 164 4.86 6.40 -17.35
N LYS A 165 5.00 5.81 -18.56
CA LYS A 165 5.95 4.72 -18.81
C LYS A 165 6.57 4.86 -20.18
N LYS A 166 7.91 4.88 -20.22
CA LYS A 166 8.71 4.88 -21.46
C LYS A 166 10.14 4.42 -21.18
N ASP A 167 10.67 3.55 -22.04
CA ASP A 167 12.10 3.18 -22.09
C ASP A 167 12.71 2.80 -20.73
N GLY A 168 12.02 1.93 -19.97
CA GLY A 168 12.45 1.53 -18.62
C GLY A 168 12.06 2.48 -17.50
N LEU A 169 11.71 3.74 -17.81
CA LEU A 169 11.22 4.72 -16.84
C LEU A 169 9.73 4.51 -16.57
N LYS A 170 9.37 4.44 -15.29
CA LYS A 170 8.00 4.55 -14.77
C LYS A 170 7.93 5.75 -13.85
N ALA A 171 6.86 6.51 -13.92
CA ALA A 171 6.58 7.56 -12.94
C ALA A 171 5.08 7.62 -12.70
N ALA A 172 4.67 7.99 -11.49
CA ALA A 172 3.27 8.21 -11.17
C ALA A 172 3.14 9.31 -10.13
N ALA A 173 2.05 10.07 -10.20
CA ALA A 173 1.70 11.06 -9.20
C ALA A 173 0.18 11.18 -9.06
N GLY A 174 -0.27 11.55 -7.87
CA GLY A 174 -1.69 11.74 -7.60
C GLY A 174 -2.02 11.85 -6.14
N VAL A 175 -3.23 11.46 -5.79
CA VAL A 175 -3.78 11.51 -4.44
C VAL A 175 -4.23 10.12 -4.01
N ALA A 176 -4.02 9.79 -2.75
CA ALA A 176 -4.34 8.49 -2.20
C ALA A 176 -5.17 8.60 -0.91
N ASN A 177 -5.98 7.58 -0.66
CA ASN A 177 -6.87 7.45 0.49
C ASN A 177 -7.85 8.62 0.69
N LEU A 178 -8.26 9.29 -0.40
CA LEU A 178 -9.36 10.26 -0.32
C LEU A 178 -10.62 9.54 0.13
N GLY A 179 -11.29 10.03 1.18
CA GLY A 179 -12.49 9.34 1.65
C GLY A 179 -13.19 10.04 2.78
N THR A 180 -14.26 9.41 3.24
CA THR A 180 -15.09 9.93 4.32
C THR A 180 -14.40 9.75 5.66
N PRO A 181 -14.43 10.77 6.53
CA PRO A 181 -13.89 10.61 7.88
C PRO A 181 -14.66 9.55 8.69
N VAL A 182 -13.93 8.87 9.54
CA VAL A 182 -14.47 7.91 10.51
C VAL A 182 -14.93 8.64 11.77
N LYS A 183 -16.12 8.35 12.24
CA LYS A 183 -16.67 8.96 13.47
C LYS A 183 -16.54 8.01 14.64
N SER A 184 -16.05 8.51 15.79
CA SER A 184 -16.06 7.84 17.08
C SER A 184 -16.66 8.78 18.13
N GLY A 185 -17.90 8.54 18.51
CA GLY A 185 -18.68 9.46 19.34
C GLY A 185 -18.86 10.83 18.66
N LYS A 186 -18.39 11.90 19.32
CA LYS A 186 -18.42 13.26 18.79
C LYS A 186 -17.18 13.64 17.96
N GLN A 187 -16.15 12.78 17.93
CA GLN A 187 -14.90 13.05 17.23
C GLN A 187 -14.93 12.47 15.81
N SER A 188 -14.23 13.14 14.91
CA SER A 188 -14.10 12.74 13.52
C SER A 188 -12.61 12.62 13.16
N TYR A 189 -12.23 11.50 12.58
CA TYR A 189 -10.86 11.16 12.23
C TYR A 189 -10.75 10.99 10.72
N SER A 190 -9.81 11.68 10.10
CA SER A 190 -9.56 11.56 8.66
C SER A 190 -8.89 10.23 8.33
N LEU A 191 -9.04 9.75 7.09
CA LEU A 191 -8.21 8.67 6.56
C LEU A 191 -6.77 9.18 6.35
N PRO A 192 -5.78 8.28 6.20
CA PRO A 192 -4.39 8.65 5.91
C PRO A 192 -4.25 9.15 4.46
N MET A 193 -4.94 10.26 4.18
CA MET A 193 -4.94 10.91 2.86
C MET A 193 -3.58 11.52 2.57
N SER A 194 -3.09 11.33 1.34
CA SER A 194 -1.79 11.87 0.93
C SER A 194 -1.79 12.33 -0.53
N VAL A 195 -0.89 13.26 -0.84
CA VAL A 195 -0.34 13.42 -2.19
C VAL A 195 0.80 12.42 -2.31
N LYS A 196 0.79 11.62 -3.38
CA LYS A 196 1.76 10.58 -3.64
C LYS A 196 2.46 10.83 -4.97
N ALA A 197 3.78 10.61 -5.02
CA ALA A 197 4.55 10.57 -6.24
C ALA A 197 5.59 9.46 -6.17
N GLY A 198 5.86 8.82 -7.29
CA GLY A 198 6.89 7.78 -7.36
C GLY A 198 7.54 7.70 -8.73
N VAL A 199 8.74 7.17 -8.74
CA VAL A 199 9.54 6.93 -9.94
C VAL A 199 10.22 5.57 -9.84
N GLY A 200 10.32 4.88 -10.97
CA GLY A 200 11.06 3.63 -11.12
C GLY A 200 11.85 3.64 -12.42
N TYR A 201 13.03 3.05 -12.41
CA TYR A 201 13.89 2.92 -13.58
C TYR A 201 14.54 1.56 -13.65
N GLY A 202 14.41 0.90 -14.77
CA GLY A 202 15.02 -0.41 -15.05
C GLY A 202 16.14 -0.31 -16.08
N VAL A 203 17.27 -0.96 -15.79
CA VAL A 203 18.44 -1.07 -16.67
C VAL A 203 18.63 -2.53 -17.04
N ASP A 204 18.72 -2.82 -18.35
CA ASP A 204 19.08 -4.14 -18.86
C ASP A 204 20.60 -4.34 -18.82
N LEU A 205 21.04 -5.45 -18.21
CA LEU A 205 22.43 -5.82 -18.01
C LEU A 205 22.71 -7.21 -18.65
N SER A 206 22.67 -7.28 -19.98
CA SER A 206 22.97 -8.51 -20.74
C SER A 206 22.14 -9.73 -20.26
N GLY A 207 20.81 -9.58 -20.20
CA GLY A 207 19.88 -10.63 -19.79
C GLY A 207 19.57 -10.64 -18.29
N ASN A 208 20.20 -9.79 -17.51
CA ASN A 208 19.82 -9.46 -16.14
C ASN A 208 19.19 -8.06 -16.12
N LYS A 209 18.50 -7.71 -15.03
CA LYS A 209 17.93 -6.37 -14.87
C LYS A 209 18.31 -5.80 -13.51
N LEU A 210 18.57 -4.52 -13.48
CA LEU A 210 18.70 -3.75 -12.25
C LEU A 210 17.61 -2.68 -12.23
N ASN A 211 16.70 -2.79 -11.26
CA ASN A 211 15.58 -1.89 -11.07
C ASN A 211 15.81 -1.00 -9.86
N PHE A 212 15.50 0.27 -10.00
CA PHE A 212 15.50 1.26 -8.93
C PHE A 212 14.11 1.85 -8.78
N GLY A 213 13.76 2.27 -7.59
CA GLY A 213 12.52 2.98 -7.36
C GLY A 213 12.61 3.91 -6.16
N ALA A 214 11.75 4.92 -6.17
CA ALA A 214 11.53 5.81 -5.05
C ALA A 214 10.08 6.30 -5.04
N ASP A 215 9.49 6.42 -3.84
CA ASP A 215 8.17 6.98 -3.58
C ASP A 215 8.25 8.09 -2.54
N LEU A 216 7.36 9.06 -2.65
CA LEU A 216 7.16 10.14 -1.70
C LEU A 216 5.66 10.29 -1.43
N ASP A 217 5.29 10.30 -0.15
CA ASP A 217 3.94 10.57 0.33
C ASP A 217 3.95 11.77 1.27
N TYR A 218 3.17 12.80 0.96
CA TYR A 218 2.88 13.89 1.88
C TYR A 218 1.48 13.72 2.45
N PHE A 219 1.38 13.41 3.74
CA PHE A 219 0.11 13.19 4.43
C PHE A 219 -0.51 14.50 4.87
N PHE A 220 -1.82 14.65 4.65
CA PHE A 220 -2.54 15.87 5.06
C PHE A 220 -2.61 16.02 6.58
N SER A 221 -2.43 14.96 7.33
CA SER A 221 -2.26 14.99 8.80
C SER A 221 -0.92 15.60 9.26
N GLY A 222 0.01 15.90 8.33
CA GLY A 222 1.30 16.55 8.61
C GLY A 222 2.48 15.59 8.73
N GLY A 223 2.41 14.41 8.10
CA GLY A 223 3.50 13.44 8.00
C GLY A 223 4.13 13.40 6.61
N LEU A 224 5.35 12.90 6.52
CA LEU A 224 6.05 12.58 5.29
C LEU A 224 6.47 11.12 5.31
N GLY A 225 6.16 10.38 4.25
CA GLY A 225 6.69 9.06 3.96
C GLY A 225 7.59 9.12 2.73
N ALA A 226 8.79 8.56 2.81
CA ALA A 226 9.70 8.42 1.67
C ALA A 226 10.21 6.99 1.61
N ALA A 227 10.24 6.41 0.43
CA ALA A 227 10.76 5.07 0.18
C ALA A 227 11.77 5.09 -0.95
N ALA A 228 12.80 4.26 -0.85
CA ALA A 228 13.72 4.00 -1.95
C ALA A 228 14.18 2.55 -1.90
N GLY A 229 14.41 1.95 -3.06
CA GLY A 229 14.85 0.57 -3.14
C GLY A 229 15.40 0.17 -4.50
N THR A 230 16.01 -1.00 -4.51
CA THR A 230 16.59 -1.61 -5.69
C THR A 230 16.27 -3.10 -5.75
N GLU A 231 16.16 -3.63 -6.97
CA GLU A 231 16.01 -5.04 -7.26
C GLU A 231 17.04 -5.44 -8.32
N PHE A 232 17.76 -6.50 -8.05
CA PHE A 232 18.54 -7.21 -9.08
C PHE A 232 17.80 -8.48 -9.48
N ALA A 233 17.45 -8.57 -10.77
CA ALA A 233 16.79 -9.71 -11.38
C ALA A 233 17.79 -10.50 -12.24
N PHE A 234 18.16 -11.69 -11.80
CA PHE A 234 19.01 -12.60 -12.52
C PHE A 234 18.16 -13.42 -13.50
N LYS A 235 18.33 -13.18 -14.79
CA LYS A 235 17.64 -13.88 -15.90
C LYS A 235 16.11 -13.91 -15.77
N ASP A 236 15.53 -12.92 -15.12
CA ASP A 236 14.08 -12.86 -14.78
C ASP A 236 13.58 -14.09 -13.98
N MET A 237 14.48 -14.78 -13.28
CA MET A 237 14.20 -16.01 -12.52
C MET A 237 14.46 -15.86 -11.02
N VAL A 238 15.53 -15.17 -10.63
CA VAL A 238 15.90 -14.95 -9.22
C VAL A 238 16.01 -13.46 -8.97
N PHE A 239 15.44 -13.02 -7.88
CA PHE A 239 15.35 -11.61 -7.50
C PHE A 239 15.95 -11.40 -6.13
N VAL A 240 16.77 -10.37 -5.99
CA VAL A 240 17.28 -9.88 -4.70
C VAL A 240 16.90 -8.42 -4.58
N ARG A 241 16.32 -8.04 -3.44
CA ARG A 241 15.77 -6.70 -3.22
C ARG A 241 16.30 -6.12 -1.92
N ALA A 242 16.53 -4.82 -1.93
CA ALA A 242 16.83 -4.04 -0.74
C ALA A 242 16.14 -2.69 -0.82
N GLY A 243 15.71 -2.17 0.31
CA GLY A 243 15.04 -0.89 0.36
C GLY A 243 15.02 -0.28 1.76
N ALA A 244 14.54 0.96 1.80
CA ALA A 244 14.34 1.70 3.02
C ALA A 244 13.06 2.54 2.92
N HIS A 245 12.38 2.69 4.03
CA HIS A 245 11.28 3.62 4.23
C HIS A 245 11.61 4.57 5.37
N ILE A 246 11.34 5.84 5.18
CA ILE A 246 11.45 6.87 6.21
C ILE A 246 10.08 7.47 6.46
N GLY A 247 9.58 7.34 7.67
CA GLY A 247 8.35 7.98 8.13
C GLY A 247 8.67 9.09 9.13
N THR A 248 8.19 10.32 8.88
CA THR A 248 8.39 11.47 9.75
C THR A 248 7.07 12.10 10.16
N GLY A 249 7.07 12.82 11.29
CA GLY A 249 5.87 13.50 11.80
C GLY A 249 4.74 12.53 12.10
N LYS A 250 3.60 12.72 11.46
CA LYS A 250 2.41 11.86 11.61
C LYS A 250 2.29 10.83 10.48
N SER A 251 3.41 10.37 9.89
CA SER A 251 3.38 9.27 8.93
C SER A 251 2.77 8.02 9.58
N PRO A 252 1.79 7.36 8.93
CA PRO A 252 1.18 6.15 9.47
C PRO A 252 2.11 4.92 9.44
N LEU A 253 3.21 4.98 8.68
CA LEU A 253 4.23 3.94 8.64
C LEU A 253 5.51 4.42 9.32
N PRO A 254 6.16 3.55 10.12
CA PRO A 254 7.44 3.86 10.76
C PRO A 254 8.59 3.83 9.76
N THR A 255 9.77 4.29 10.19
CA THR A 255 11.02 4.08 9.46
C THR A 255 11.46 2.63 9.59
N TYR A 256 11.88 2.02 8.47
CA TYR A 256 12.40 0.65 8.41
C TYR A 256 13.38 0.46 7.25
N LEU A 257 14.21 -0.58 7.36
CA LEU A 257 14.96 -1.16 6.25
C LEU A 257 14.27 -2.45 5.81
N SER A 258 14.38 -2.77 4.53
CA SER A 258 13.80 -3.97 3.95
C SER A 258 14.82 -4.75 3.13
N LEU A 259 14.71 -6.07 3.19
CA LEU A 259 15.44 -7.02 2.36
C LEU A 259 14.46 -8.04 1.80
N GLY A 260 14.70 -8.51 0.60
CA GLY A 260 13.86 -9.54 0.01
C GLY A 260 14.56 -10.41 -1.01
N ALA A 261 13.96 -11.55 -1.23
CA ALA A 261 14.35 -12.49 -2.28
C ALA A 261 13.12 -13.00 -3.00
N GLY A 262 13.26 -13.33 -4.26
CA GLY A 262 12.19 -13.91 -5.05
C GLY A 262 12.70 -14.94 -6.04
N ALA A 263 11.81 -15.84 -6.46
CA ALA A 263 12.06 -16.79 -7.53
C ALA A 263 10.86 -16.86 -8.45
N LYS A 264 11.10 -16.97 -9.77
CA LYS A 264 10.06 -17.08 -10.79
C LYS A 264 10.35 -18.25 -11.69
N PHE A 265 9.35 -19.09 -11.90
CA PHE A 265 9.43 -20.24 -12.79
C PHE A 265 8.06 -20.52 -13.43
N SER A 266 8.03 -20.61 -14.76
CA SER A 266 6.82 -20.98 -15.52
C SER A 266 5.57 -20.14 -15.16
N GLY A 267 5.73 -18.82 -14.96
CA GLY A 267 4.66 -17.90 -14.55
C GLY A 267 4.45 -17.82 -13.04
N PHE A 268 4.75 -18.87 -12.27
CA PHE A 268 4.71 -18.80 -10.80
C PHE A 268 5.86 -17.97 -10.26
N HIS A 269 5.59 -17.16 -9.25
CA HIS A 269 6.62 -16.47 -8.50
C HIS A 269 6.39 -16.61 -7.00
N PHE A 270 7.49 -16.71 -6.28
CA PHE A 270 7.54 -16.78 -4.82
C PHE A 270 8.40 -15.63 -4.33
N ASP A 271 7.90 -14.87 -3.37
CA ASP A 271 8.58 -13.69 -2.84
C ASP A 271 8.64 -13.73 -1.32
N LEU A 272 9.80 -13.36 -0.78
CA LEU A 272 10.07 -13.19 0.64
C LEU A 272 10.48 -11.75 0.90
N CYS A 273 10.01 -11.18 2.00
CA CYS A 273 10.43 -9.87 2.47
C CYS A 273 10.60 -9.86 3.98
N PHE A 274 11.66 -9.24 4.44
CA PHE A 274 11.95 -8.99 5.84
C PHE A 274 12.10 -7.49 6.07
N LEU A 275 11.31 -6.94 6.99
CA LEU A 275 11.36 -5.54 7.42
C LEU A 275 12.00 -5.46 8.79
N THR A 276 13.07 -4.65 8.91
CA THR A 276 13.69 -4.33 10.20
C THR A 276 12.98 -3.12 10.79
N LEU A 277 12.07 -3.35 11.70
CA LEU A 277 11.37 -2.30 12.42
C LEU A 277 12.03 -2.03 13.77
N ASN A 278 11.61 -0.98 14.45
CA ASN A 278 12.12 -0.65 15.77
C ASN A 278 11.82 -1.76 16.79
N GLU A 279 12.52 -1.76 17.93
CA GLU A 279 12.44 -2.79 18.95
C GLU A 279 11.02 -2.95 19.52
N ALA A 280 10.24 -1.88 19.61
CA ALA A 280 8.89 -1.89 20.14
C ALA A 280 7.90 -2.60 19.21
N ILE A 281 8.02 -2.41 17.89
CA ILE A 281 7.12 -3.00 16.89
C ILE A 281 7.56 -4.45 16.59
N GLY A 282 8.86 -4.69 16.47
CA GLY A 282 9.45 -5.96 16.07
C GLY A 282 9.51 -6.15 14.56
N ASN A 283 10.39 -7.06 14.13
CA ASN A 283 10.63 -7.30 12.71
C ASN A 283 9.43 -8.02 12.07
N THR A 284 9.14 -7.68 10.82
CA THR A 284 8.04 -8.23 10.05
C THR A 284 8.55 -9.15 8.96
N LEU A 285 7.94 -10.31 8.82
CA LEU A 285 8.16 -11.25 7.73
C LEU A 285 6.94 -11.25 6.81
N MET A 286 7.19 -11.22 5.50
CA MET A 286 6.17 -11.39 4.47
C MET A 286 6.56 -12.52 3.51
N ILE A 287 5.57 -13.29 3.10
CA ILE A 287 5.72 -14.39 2.13
C ILE A 287 4.61 -14.22 1.09
N GLY A 288 4.94 -14.35 -0.18
CA GLY A 288 3.99 -14.29 -1.28
C GLY A 288 4.16 -15.42 -2.27
N LEU A 289 3.04 -15.87 -2.81
CA LEU A 289 2.97 -16.81 -3.93
C LEU A 289 2.04 -16.20 -4.98
N GLY A 290 2.53 -16.07 -6.19
CA GLY A 290 1.76 -15.48 -7.28
C GLY A 290 1.95 -16.18 -8.61
N TYR A 291 1.17 -15.70 -9.59
CA TYR A 291 1.22 -16.17 -10.97
C TYR A 291 1.08 -14.99 -11.94
N ALA A 292 2.02 -14.88 -12.85
CA ALA A 292 2.03 -13.91 -13.95
C ALA A 292 1.57 -14.60 -15.25
N PHE A 293 0.61 -13.98 -15.92
CA PHE A 293 -0.01 -14.50 -17.16
C PHE A 293 0.68 -13.94 -18.41
#